data_f2b1fe89677a0dbda979a281671a2c24
#
_entry.id   f2b1fe89677a0dbda979a281671a2c24
#
_cell.length_a   1.000
_cell.length_b   1.000
_cell.length_c   1.000
_cell.angle_alpha   90.00
_cell.angle_beta   90.00
_cell.angle_gamma   90.00
#
_symmetry.space_group_name_H-M   'P 1'
#
loop_
_entity.id
_entity.type
_entity.pdbx_description
1 polymer ?
#
loop_
_entity_poly.entity_id
_entity_poly.type
_entity_poly.pdbx_seq_one_letter_code
_entity_poly.pdbx_strand_id
1 'polypeptide(L)'
;MTDTLSVSTQTIHDIQNASSTVGLKDWLGLIALFLSALVAVLVGQYLQDRKAKKDRAYQNKFTIFANILGLRHSKASNEQFVITINQIPIVFHENKKVIEKLDRFIKTHVDIVSPKDKVIENLNSDLNDLVLEMAKDLGYTDIDNNVMKSFYYPDASWFRHQSDLIYNELYSHQRFPELLDERNKQKNQPKDQ
;
A
#
# COMPACT_ATOMS: atom_id res chain seq x y z
N MET A 1 -53.13 -40.10 60.73
CA MET A 1 -52.98 -39.73 59.28
C MET A 1 -52.97 -38.18 59.15
N THR A 2 -52.04 -37.48 59.84
CA THR A 2 -52.02 -35.99 59.88
C THR A 2 -50.62 -35.39 59.75
N ASP A 3 -49.60 -36.19 59.46
CA ASP A 3 -48.21 -35.67 59.40
C ASP A 3 -47.65 -35.26 58.02
N THR A 4 -48.39 -35.50 56.95
CA THR A 4 -47.97 -35.20 55.60
C THR A 4 -48.23 -33.78 55.10
N LEU A 5 -49.09 -33.02 55.81
CA LEU A 5 -49.46 -31.63 55.39
C LEU A 5 -48.57 -30.54 56.03
N SER A 6 -47.86 -30.83 57.11
CA SER A 6 -47.02 -29.84 57.79
C SER A 6 -45.68 -29.61 57.09
N VAL A 7 -45.15 -30.62 56.34
CA VAL A 7 -43.91 -30.55 55.61
C VAL A 7 -44.03 -29.67 54.33
N SER A 8 -45.19 -29.66 53.71
CA SER A 8 -45.42 -28.89 52.50
C SER A 8 -45.50 -27.37 52.71
N THR A 9 -46.02 -26.94 53.84
CA THR A 9 -46.15 -25.51 54.18
C THR A 9 -44.78 -24.86 54.53
N GLN A 10 -43.94 -25.61 55.21
CA GLN A 10 -42.62 -25.14 55.60
C GLN A 10 -41.71 -24.98 54.39
N THR A 11 -41.76 -25.92 53.41
CA THR A 11 -41.03 -25.86 52.21
C THR A 11 -41.40 -24.69 51.27
N ILE A 12 -42.73 -24.35 51.26
CA ILE A 12 -43.20 -23.20 50.48
C ILE A 12 -42.77 -21.87 51.12
N HIS A 13 -42.74 -21.83 52.46
CA HIS A 13 -42.31 -20.63 53.19
C HIS A 13 -40.82 -20.39 53.06
N ASP A 14 -40.02 -21.45 53.01
CA ASP A 14 -38.55 -21.38 52.78
C ASP A 14 -38.22 -20.96 51.34
N ILE A 15 -38.98 -21.40 50.35
CA ILE A 15 -38.86 -20.96 48.96
C ILE A 15 -39.26 -19.49 48.77
N GLN A 16 -40.33 -19.04 49.45
CA GLN A 16 -40.76 -17.65 49.41
C GLN A 16 -39.75 -16.72 50.09
N ASN A 17 -39.16 -17.13 51.23
CA ASN A 17 -38.10 -16.36 51.88
C ASN A 17 -36.76 -16.34 51.09
N ALA A 18 -36.45 -17.40 50.38
CA ALA A 18 -35.27 -17.44 49.53
C ALA A 18 -35.42 -16.53 48.29
N SER A 19 -36.64 -16.32 47.79
CA SER A 19 -36.89 -15.45 46.64
C SER A 19 -36.96 -13.96 46.95
N SER A 20 -37.07 -13.58 48.22
CA SER A 20 -37.30 -12.18 48.64
C SER A 20 -36.05 -11.41 49.08
N THR A 21 -34.85 -12.00 48.97
CA THR A 21 -33.59 -11.38 49.44
C THR A 21 -32.52 -11.17 48.37
N VAL A 22 -32.92 -10.91 47.10
CA VAL A 22 -31.96 -10.29 46.17
C VAL A 22 -31.85 -8.82 46.61
N GLY A 23 -30.91 -8.59 47.52
CA GLY A 23 -30.67 -7.27 48.09
C GLY A 23 -30.17 -6.28 47.06
N LEU A 24 -30.37 -4.99 47.34
CA LEU A 24 -29.84 -3.90 46.50
C LEU A 24 -28.34 -4.07 46.13
N LYS A 25 -27.58 -4.73 47.00
CA LYS A 25 -26.17 -5.05 46.81
C LYS A 25 -25.94 -6.05 45.68
N ASP A 26 -26.79 -7.03 45.49
CA ASP A 26 -26.68 -8.04 44.43
C ASP A 26 -27.00 -7.42 43.08
N TRP A 27 -27.97 -6.52 43.01
CA TRP A 27 -28.25 -5.72 41.82
C TRP A 27 -27.11 -4.80 41.42
N LEU A 28 -26.47 -4.13 42.37
CA LEU A 28 -25.28 -3.31 42.14
C LEU A 28 -24.10 -4.15 41.63
N GLY A 29 -23.92 -5.36 42.16
CA GLY A 29 -22.92 -6.32 41.69
C GLY A 29 -23.16 -6.75 40.24
N LEU A 30 -24.40 -7.07 39.88
CA LEU A 30 -24.76 -7.42 38.49
C LEU A 30 -24.56 -6.26 37.53
N ILE A 31 -24.98 -5.04 37.92
CA ILE A 31 -24.74 -3.84 37.09
C ILE A 31 -23.23 -3.58 36.89
N ALA A 32 -22.43 -3.70 37.95
CA ALA A 32 -20.99 -3.52 37.87
C ALA A 32 -20.33 -4.56 36.93
N LEU A 33 -20.77 -5.83 36.99
CA LEU A 33 -20.35 -6.89 36.08
C LEU A 33 -20.71 -6.58 34.63
N PHE A 34 -21.94 -6.14 34.37
CA PHE A 34 -22.37 -5.74 33.01
C PHE A 34 -21.58 -4.55 32.47
N LEU A 35 -21.37 -3.51 33.29
CA LEU A 35 -20.59 -2.36 32.92
C LEU A 35 -19.14 -2.72 32.65
N SER A 36 -18.51 -3.56 33.46
CA SER A 36 -17.14 -4.00 33.25
C SER A 36 -16.96 -4.80 31.93
N ALA A 37 -17.90 -5.70 31.62
CA ALA A 37 -17.91 -6.44 30.36
C ALA A 37 -18.11 -5.50 29.18
N LEU A 38 -18.97 -4.52 29.24
CA LEU A 38 -19.22 -3.56 28.18
C LEU A 38 -18.00 -2.68 27.93
N VAL A 39 -17.35 -2.19 28.98
CA VAL A 39 -16.10 -1.42 28.88
C VAL A 39 -15.01 -2.29 28.27
N ALA A 40 -14.86 -3.55 28.68
CA ALA A 40 -13.85 -4.45 28.13
C ALA A 40 -14.05 -4.67 26.61
N VAL A 41 -15.30 -4.84 26.16
CA VAL A 41 -15.62 -4.98 24.73
C VAL A 41 -15.30 -3.70 23.94
N LEU A 42 -15.70 -2.54 24.46
CA LEU A 42 -15.43 -1.25 23.78
C LEU A 42 -13.93 -0.96 23.67
N VAL A 43 -13.17 -1.18 24.74
CA VAL A 43 -11.72 -1.03 24.72
C VAL A 43 -11.08 -2.04 23.76
N GLY A 44 -11.55 -3.29 23.77
CA GLY A 44 -11.08 -4.32 22.85
C GLY A 44 -11.31 -3.94 21.39
N GLN A 45 -12.50 -3.49 21.03
CA GLN A 45 -12.83 -3.01 19.68
C GLN A 45 -11.97 -1.81 19.27
N TYR A 46 -11.84 -0.82 20.16
CA TYR A 46 -10.99 0.35 19.88
C TYR A 46 -9.53 -0.03 19.58
N LEU A 47 -8.96 -0.93 20.37
CA LEU A 47 -7.58 -1.42 20.16
C LEU A 47 -7.45 -2.22 18.87
N GLN A 48 -8.42 -3.07 18.55
CA GLN A 48 -8.47 -3.82 17.29
C GLN A 48 -8.56 -2.90 16.08
N ASP A 49 -9.44 -1.90 16.11
CA ASP A 49 -9.59 -0.92 15.03
C ASP A 49 -8.30 -0.12 14.80
N ARG A 50 -7.65 0.27 15.89
CA ARG A 50 -6.38 0.99 15.82
C ARG A 50 -5.26 0.13 15.21
N LYS A 51 -5.21 -1.15 15.61
CA LYS A 51 -4.26 -2.12 15.04
C LYS A 51 -4.56 -2.37 13.56
N ALA A 52 -5.83 -2.64 13.22
CA ALA A 52 -6.25 -2.88 11.84
C ALA A 52 -5.93 -1.70 10.90
N LYS A 53 -6.09 -0.45 11.36
CA LYS A 53 -5.69 0.74 10.58
C LYS A 53 -4.19 0.80 10.33
N LYS A 54 -3.38 0.51 11.35
CA LYS A 54 -1.91 0.46 11.19
C LYS A 54 -1.47 -0.66 10.25
N ASP A 55 -2.06 -1.84 10.39
CA ASP A 55 -1.76 -3.00 9.56
C ASP A 55 -2.14 -2.73 8.09
N ARG A 56 -3.28 -2.08 7.82
CA ARG A 56 -3.68 -1.66 6.46
C ARG A 56 -2.72 -0.62 5.87
N ALA A 57 -2.33 0.38 6.65
CA ALA A 57 -1.37 1.38 6.21
C ALA A 57 -0.02 0.73 5.84
N TYR A 58 0.47 -0.18 6.67
CA TYR A 58 1.68 -0.94 6.39
C TYR A 58 1.54 -1.79 5.12
N GLN A 59 0.43 -2.53 4.98
CA GLN A 59 0.16 -3.37 3.80
C GLN A 59 0.11 -2.54 2.51
N ASN A 60 -0.52 -1.37 2.53
CA ASN A 60 -0.55 -0.46 1.38
C ASN A 60 0.87 -0.01 0.99
N LYS A 61 1.67 0.42 1.97
CA LYS A 61 3.08 0.79 1.75
C LYS A 61 3.89 -0.37 1.17
N PHE A 62 3.73 -1.57 1.76
CA PHE A 62 4.42 -2.78 1.30
C PHE A 62 4.02 -3.17 -0.12
N THR A 63 2.74 -3.08 -0.47
CA THR A 63 2.25 -3.40 -1.82
C THR A 63 2.87 -2.47 -2.86
N ILE A 64 2.92 -1.16 -2.60
CA ILE A 64 3.55 -0.20 -3.51
C ILE A 64 5.04 -0.47 -3.63
N PHE A 65 5.73 -0.69 -2.53
CA PHE A 65 7.15 -1.05 -2.51
C PHE A 65 7.43 -2.32 -3.33
N ALA A 66 6.66 -3.39 -3.11
CA ALA A 66 6.82 -4.66 -3.82
C ALA A 66 6.55 -4.51 -5.33
N ASN A 67 5.53 -3.74 -5.71
CA ASN A 67 5.22 -3.47 -7.11
C ASN A 67 6.34 -2.70 -7.81
N ILE A 68 6.88 -1.65 -7.18
CA ILE A 68 8.00 -0.90 -7.75
C ILE A 68 9.23 -1.80 -7.89
N LEU A 69 9.53 -2.58 -6.86
CA LEU A 69 10.66 -3.51 -6.88
C LEU A 69 10.53 -4.55 -7.98
N GLY A 70 9.33 -5.11 -8.18
CA GLY A 70 9.05 -6.09 -9.22
C GLY A 70 9.04 -5.50 -10.63
N LEU A 71 8.56 -4.26 -10.79
CA LEU A 71 8.41 -3.60 -12.09
C LEU A 71 9.58 -2.67 -12.46
N ARG A 72 10.59 -2.54 -11.60
CA ARG A 72 11.70 -1.60 -11.79
C ARG A 72 12.44 -1.74 -13.13
N HIS A 73 12.38 -2.92 -13.74
CA HIS A 73 13.01 -3.20 -15.03
C HIS A 73 12.15 -2.77 -16.22
N SER A 74 10.83 -2.71 -16.07
CA SER A 74 9.89 -2.30 -17.11
C SER A 74 9.67 -0.78 -17.16
N LYS A 75 9.94 -0.07 -16.09
CA LYS A 75 9.88 1.40 -15.94
C LYS A 75 8.70 2.06 -16.68
N ALA A 76 8.99 3.14 -17.41
CA ALA A 76 8.00 3.96 -18.09
C ALA A 76 7.18 3.24 -19.18
N SER A 77 7.63 2.12 -19.71
CA SER A 77 6.86 1.32 -20.67
C SER A 77 5.78 0.48 -20.00
N ASN A 78 5.77 0.38 -18.69
CA ASN A 78 4.78 -0.38 -17.93
C ASN A 78 3.80 0.58 -17.24
N GLU A 79 2.56 0.59 -17.71
CA GLU A 79 1.49 1.41 -17.14
C GLU A 79 1.33 1.18 -15.62
N GLN A 80 1.44 -0.08 -15.18
CA GLN A 80 1.34 -0.42 -13.75
C GLN A 80 2.47 0.20 -12.93
N PHE A 81 3.69 0.32 -13.49
CA PHE A 81 4.78 1.02 -12.84
C PHE A 81 4.45 2.51 -12.65
N VAL A 82 3.95 3.17 -13.70
CA VAL A 82 3.57 4.59 -13.65
C VAL A 82 2.44 4.83 -12.64
N ILE A 83 1.41 3.97 -12.65
CA ILE A 83 0.31 4.03 -11.67
C ILE A 83 0.87 3.88 -10.25
N THR A 84 1.79 2.95 -10.04
CA THR A 84 2.38 2.70 -8.71
C THR A 84 3.23 3.88 -8.23
N ILE A 85 4.04 4.48 -9.11
CA ILE A 85 4.82 5.69 -8.80
C ILE A 85 3.89 6.83 -8.36
N ASN A 86 2.77 7.03 -9.06
CA ASN A 86 1.80 8.08 -8.73
C ASN A 86 1.08 7.86 -7.39
N GLN A 87 1.10 6.66 -6.82
CA GLN A 87 0.53 6.36 -5.51
C GLN A 87 1.47 6.68 -4.34
N ILE A 88 2.79 6.78 -4.60
CA ILE A 88 3.79 7.03 -3.54
C ILE A 88 3.48 8.29 -2.72
N PRO A 89 3.17 9.46 -3.33
CA PRO A 89 2.91 10.68 -2.57
C PRO A 89 1.73 10.55 -1.60
N ILE A 90 0.75 9.70 -1.94
CA ILE A 90 -0.43 9.47 -1.10
C ILE A 90 -0.08 8.57 0.08
N VAL A 91 0.64 7.48 -0.17
CA VAL A 91 0.86 6.41 0.81
C VAL A 91 2.06 6.70 1.72
N PHE A 92 3.07 7.41 1.21
CA PHE A 92 4.29 7.78 1.95
C PHE A 92 4.35 9.27 2.33
N HIS A 93 3.20 9.99 2.34
CA HIS A 93 3.14 11.44 2.60
C HIS A 93 3.80 11.87 3.92
N GLU A 94 3.83 11.00 4.91
CA GLU A 94 4.47 11.27 6.21
C GLU A 94 6.00 11.17 6.15
N ASN A 95 6.57 10.45 5.17
CA ASN A 95 8.01 10.29 5.04
C ASN A 95 8.59 11.26 4.00
N LYS A 96 9.07 12.42 4.49
CA LYS A 96 9.65 13.46 3.64
C LYS A 96 10.83 12.98 2.80
N LYS A 97 11.63 12.02 3.30
CA LYS A 97 12.78 11.51 2.56
C LYS A 97 12.36 10.69 1.35
N VAL A 98 11.29 9.86 1.48
CA VAL A 98 10.72 9.14 0.33
C VAL A 98 10.22 10.12 -0.72
N ILE A 99 9.51 11.17 -0.31
CA ILE A 99 9.01 12.20 -1.23
C ILE A 99 10.14 12.93 -1.95
N GLU A 100 11.22 13.31 -1.22
CA GLU A 100 12.40 13.95 -1.81
C GLU A 100 13.08 13.05 -2.87
N LYS A 101 13.23 11.75 -2.57
CA LYS A 101 13.79 10.79 -3.52
C LYS A 101 12.90 10.58 -4.73
N LEU A 102 11.58 10.57 -4.54
CA LEU A 102 10.61 10.52 -5.63
C LEU A 102 10.73 11.75 -6.55
N ASP A 103 10.77 12.95 -5.98
CA ASP A 103 10.92 14.19 -6.75
C ASP A 103 12.20 14.20 -7.57
N ARG A 104 13.29 13.70 -7.00
CA ARG A 104 14.56 13.55 -7.70
C ARG A 104 14.45 12.57 -8.86
N PHE A 105 13.86 11.39 -8.63
CA PHE A 105 13.62 10.40 -9.68
C PHE A 105 12.79 10.97 -10.83
N ILE A 106 11.69 11.67 -10.52
CA ILE A 106 10.82 12.29 -11.54
C ILE A 106 11.58 13.35 -12.34
N LYS A 107 12.35 14.22 -11.69
CA LYS A 107 13.15 15.26 -12.38
C LYS A 107 14.16 14.63 -13.33
N THR A 108 14.91 13.63 -12.89
CA THR A 108 15.86 12.91 -13.74
C THR A 108 15.16 12.23 -14.93
N HIS A 109 13.92 11.78 -14.75
CA HIS A 109 13.14 11.14 -15.82
C HIS A 109 12.61 12.16 -16.85
N VAL A 110 12.31 13.38 -16.44
CA VAL A 110 11.80 14.44 -17.33
C VAL A 110 12.92 15.14 -18.07
N ASP A 111 14.13 15.25 -17.50
CA ASP A 111 15.30 15.91 -18.10
C ASP A 111 15.99 15.03 -19.18
N ILE A 112 15.21 14.46 -20.10
CA ILE A 112 15.66 13.56 -21.19
C ILE A 112 16.58 14.28 -22.22
N VAL A 113 16.96 15.51 -21.98
CA VAL A 113 17.85 16.30 -22.89
C VAL A 113 19.33 15.90 -22.79
N SER A 114 19.70 15.10 -21.80
CA SER A 114 21.09 14.65 -21.59
C SER A 114 21.49 13.43 -22.44
N PRO A 115 22.79 13.17 -22.66
CA PRO A 115 23.26 11.99 -23.40
C PRO A 115 22.67 10.69 -22.83
N LYS A 116 22.12 9.85 -23.70
CA LYS A 116 21.30 8.66 -23.36
C LYS A 116 21.88 7.76 -22.28
N ASP A 117 23.18 7.48 -22.32
CA ASP A 117 23.82 6.54 -21.38
C ASP A 117 23.87 7.06 -19.95
N LYS A 118 24.16 8.36 -19.76
CA LYS A 118 24.18 9.00 -18.44
C LYS A 118 22.78 9.11 -17.81
N VAL A 119 21.77 9.35 -18.65
CA VAL A 119 20.37 9.44 -18.16
C VAL A 119 19.91 8.09 -17.61
N ILE A 120 20.19 6.99 -18.31
CA ILE A 120 19.80 5.64 -17.88
C ILE A 120 20.50 5.25 -16.57
N GLU A 121 21.79 5.55 -16.44
CA GLU A 121 22.55 5.26 -15.22
C GLU A 121 22.02 6.06 -14.02
N ASN A 122 21.80 7.36 -14.17
CA ASN A 122 21.25 8.23 -13.13
C ASN A 122 19.83 7.80 -12.75
N LEU A 123 19.00 7.43 -13.73
CA LEU A 123 17.64 6.98 -13.49
C LEU A 123 17.60 5.69 -12.66
N ASN A 124 18.51 4.76 -12.93
CA ASN A 124 18.63 3.54 -12.13
C ASN A 124 19.11 3.83 -10.71
N SER A 125 20.06 4.76 -10.56
CA SER A 125 20.57 5.17 -9.26
C SER A 125 19.46 5.85 -8.42
N ASP A 126 18.73 6.80 -9.00
CA ASP A 126 17.67 7.53 -8.30
C ASP A 126 16.48 6.62 -7.93
N LEU A 127 16.14 5.66 -8.80
CA LEU A 127 15.12 4.65 -8.48
C LEU A 127 15.58 3.73 -7.34
N ASN A 128 16.83 3.30 -7.33
CA ASN A 128 17.38 2.48 -6.25
C ASN A 128 17.36 3.25 -4.92
N ASP A 129 17.76 4.52 -4.94
CA ASP A 129 17.71 5.39 -3.76
C ASP A 129 16.28 5.52 -3.20
N LEU A 130 15.29 5.71 -4.08
CA LEU A 130 13.88 5.77 -3.72
C LEU A 130 13.43 4.46 -3.06
N VAL A 131 13.71 3.32 -3.69
CA VAL A 131 13.33 1.99 -3.18
C VAL A 131 13.99 1.70 -1.83
N LEU A 132 15.27 2.07 -1.66
CA LEU A 132 15.97 1.93 -0.36
C LEU A 132 15.32 2.76 0.74
N GLU A 133 14.90 3.98 0.44
CA GLU A 133 14.26 4.84 1.44
C GLU A 133 12.86 4.33 1.80
N MET A 134 12.12 3.77 0.83
CA MET A 134 10.85 3.08 1.09
C MET A 134 11.04 1.83 1.94
N ALA A 135 12.09 1.04 1.67
CA ALA A 135 12.44 -0.13 2.48
C ALA A 135 12.69 0.24 3.95
N LYS A 136 13.46 1.33 4.20
CA LYS A 136 13.71 1.83 5.56
C LYS A 136 12.42 2.26 6.27
N ASP A 137 11.49 2.90 5.57
CA ASP A 137 10.19 3.30 6.12
C ASP A 137 9.34 2.08 6.52
N LEU A 138 9.51 0.96 5.81
CA LEU A 138 8.89 -0.33 6.12
C LEU A 138 9.62 -1.13 7.22
N GLY A 139 10.73 -0.60 7.73
CA GLY A 139 11.52 -1.27 8.77
C GLY A 139 12.63 -2.20 8.27
N TYR A 140 12.87 -2.26 6.96
CA TYR A 140 13.96 -3.04 6.37
C TYR A 140 15.25 -2.21 6.40
N THR A 141 15.96 -2.23 7.54
CA THR A 141 17.19 -1.42 7.76
C THR A 141 18.44 -2.02 7.16
N ASP A 142 18.44 -3.33 6.93
CA ASP A 142 19.61 -4.10 6.49
C ASP A 142 19.74 -4.22 4.97
N ILE A 143 18.80 -3.62 4.23
CA ILE A 143 18.86 -3.54 2.78
C ILE A 143 19.76 -2.38 2.37
N ASP A 144 20.84 -2.70 1.67
CA ASP A 144 21.77 -1.74 1.10
C ASP A 144 21.80 -1.79 -0.44
N ASN A 145 22.62 -0.94 -1.05
CA ASN A 145 22.81 -0.92 -2.51
C ASN A 145 23.38 -2.25 -3.06
N ASN A 146 24.10 -3.04 -2.27
CA ASN A 146 24.66 -4.31 -2.71
C ASN A 146 23.54 -5.36 -2.80
N VAL A 147 22.65 -5.39 -1.80
CA VAL A 147 21.44 -6.22 -1.83
C VAL A 147 20.60 -5.86 -3.04
N MET A 148 20.40 -4.57 -3.32
CA MET A 148 19.64 -4.10 -4.49
C MET A 148 20.26 -4.52 -5.82
N LYS A 149 21.60 -4.60 -5.91
CA LYS A 149 22.31 -5.07 -7.10
C LYS A 149 22.28 -6.60 -7.26
N SER A 150 22.09 -7.35 -6.19
CA SER A 150 22.07 -8.82 -6.19
C SER A 150 20.74 -9.42 -6.66
N PHE A 151 19.70 -8.60 -6.86
CA PHE A 151 18.43 -9.09 -7.39
C PHE A 151 18.59 -9.62 -8.83
N TYR A 152 17.86 -10.71 -9.11
CA TYR A 152 17.89 -11.34 -10.43
C TYR A 152 17.55 -10.35 -11.53
N TYR A 153 18.46 -10.22 -12.48
CA TYR A 153 18.26 -9.53 -13.74
C TYR A 153 17.97 -10.57 -14.81
N PRO A 154 16.87 -10.45 -15.55
CA PRO A 154 16.69 -11.28 -16.74
C PRO A 154 17.84 -11.03 -17.73
N ASP A 155 18.13 -12.03 -18.53
CA ASP A 155 19.24 -12.02 -19.49
C ASP A 155 19.34 -10.71 -20.30
N ALA A 156 20.55 -10.34 -20.68
CA ALA A 156 20.84 -9.13 -21.44
C ALA A 156 20.06 -9.02 -22.78
N SER A 157 19.64 -10.15 -23.35
CA SER A 157 18.76 -10.21 -24.51
C SER A 157 17.36 -9.62 -24.24
N TRP A 158 16.79 -9.90 -23.07
CA TRP A 158 15.50 -9.35 -22.64
C TRP A 158 15.60 -7.82 -22.43
N PHE A 159 16.71 -7.36 -21.86
CA PHE A 159 16.98 -5.94 -21.69
C PHE A 159 17.09 -5.18 -23.01
N ARG A 160 17.80 -5.74 -23.98
CA ARG A 160 17.91 -5.14 -25.32
C ARG A 160 16.54 -5.04 -25.97
N HIS A 161 15.77 -6.11 -25.94
CA HIS A 161 14.43 -6.12 -26.51
C HIS A 161 13.51 -5.05 -25.87
N GLN A 162 13.52 -4.93 -24.55
CA GLN A 162 12.76 -3.90 -23.84
C GLN A 162 13.27 -2.48 -24.15
N SER A 163 14.57 -2.29 -24.20
CA SER A 163 15.18 -1.00 -24.55
C SER A 163 14.85 -0.61 -25.99
N ASP A 164 14.85 -1.57 -26.91
CA ASP A 164 14.50 -1.35 -28.31
C ASP A 164 13.01 -1.02 -28.47
N LEU A 165 12.13 -1.66 -27.71
CA LEU A 165 10.69 -1.33 -27.69
C LEU A 165 10.47 0.08 -27.18
N ILE A 166 11.06 0.46 -26.04
CA ILE A 166 10.97 1.81 -25.48
C ILE A 166 11.54 2.84 -26.45
N TYR A 167 12.70 2.55 -27.04
CA TYR A 167 13.34 3.43 -28.01
C TYR A 167 12.47 3.63 -29.23
N ASN A 168 11.92 2.55 -29.79
CA ASN A 168 11.06 2.61 -30.96
C ASN A 168 9.76 3.34 -30.66
N GLU A 169 9.19 3.18 -29.48
CA GLU A 169 7.98 3.89 -29.05
C GLU A 169 8.23 5.39 -28.87
N LEU A 170 9.28 5.78 -28.16
CA LEU A 170 9.69 7.18 -28.02
C LEU A 170 10.05 7.81 -29.37
N TYR A 171 10.74 7.08 -30.21
CA TYR A 171 11.14 7.56 -31.54
C TYR A 171 9.94 7.67 -32.49
N SER A 172 8.97 6.77 -32.40
CA SER A 172 7.72 6.86 -33.16
C SER A 172 6.89 8.09 -32.77
N HIS A 173 6.82 8.41 -31.50
CA HIS A 173 6.13 9.61 -30.99
C HIS A 173 6.83 10.90 -31.41
N GLN A 174 8.15 10.95 -31.46
CA GLN A 174 8.90 12.12 -31.95
C GLN A 174 8.78 12.27 -33.47
N ARG A 175 8.75 11.16 -34.20
CA ARG A 175 8.74 11.15 -35.65
C ARG A 175 7.32 11.27 -36.26
N PHE A 176 6.31 11.00 -35.48
CA PHE A 176 4.91 11.05 -35.94
C PHE A 176 4.49 12.45 -36.47
N PRO A 177 4.85 13.58 -35.82
CA PRO A 177 4.60 14.90 -36.36
C PRO A 177 5.34 15.15 -37.69
N GLU A 178 6.59 14.71 -37.82
CA GLU A 178 7.39 14.86 -39.03
C GLU A 178 6.78 14.07 -40.21
N LEU A 179 6.34 12.84 -39.97
CA LEU A 179 5.66 12.00 -40.95
C LEU A 179 4.31 12.59 -41.39
N LEU A 180 3.57 13.22 -40.49
CA LEU A 180 2.34 13.95 -40.81
C LEU A 180 2.62 15.16 -41.70
N ASP A 181 3.68 15.91 -41.42
CA ASP A 181 4.10 17.05 -42.21
C ASP A 181 4.59 16.65 -43.63
N GLU A 182 5.37 15.56 -43.72
CA GLU A 182 5.80 15.01 -45.02
C GLU A 182 4.58 14.55 -45.85
N ARG A 183 3.63 13.87 -45.24
CA ARG A 183 2.40 13.41 -45.91
C ARG A 183 1.53 14.60 -46.38
N ASN A 184 1.45 15.64 -45.61
CA ASN A 184 0.70 16.88 -45.98
C ASN A 184 1.41 17.61 -47.10
N LYS A 185 2.74 17.68 -47.12
CA LYS A 185 3.55 18.23 -48.23
C LYS A 185 3.34 17.46 -49.55
N GLN A 186 3.32 16.11 -49.45
CA GLN A 186 3.05 15.29 -50.65
C GLN A 186 1.64 15.44 -51.21
N LYS A 187 0.64 15.63 -50.36
CA LYS A 187 -0.74 15.87 -50.80
C LYS A 187 -0.95 17.23 -51.50
N ASN A 188 -0.14 18.22 -51.14
CA ASN A 188 -0.24 19.58 -51.65
C ASN A 188 0.68 19.87 -52.85
N GLN A 189 1.46 18.87 -53.32
CA GLN A 189 2.19 19.03 -54.59
C GLN A 189 1.19 19.02 -55.74
N PRO A 190 1.21 20.06 -56.64
CA PRO A 190 0.37 20.06 -57.81
C PRO A 190 0.71 18.86 -58.65
N LYS A 191 -0.29 18.06 -59.04
CA LYS A 191 -0.17 16.99 -60.00
C LYS A 191 0.05 17.69 -61.35
N ASP A 192 1.31 17.82 -61.75
CA ASP A 192 1.63 18.22 -63.09
C ASP A 192 1.01 17.22 -64.07
N GLN A 193 -0.01 17.69 -64.78
CA GLN A 193 -0.64 17.00 -65.89
C GLN A 193 0.14 17.26 -67.15
#